data_42c8bf035f0291c3fd09c9ffd86dec79
#
_entry.id   42c8bf035f0291c3fd09c9ffd86dec79
#
_cell.length_a   1.000
_cell.length_b   1.000
_cell.length_c   1.000
_cell.angle_alpha   90.00
_cell.angle_beta   90.00
_cell.angle_gamma   90.00
#
_symmetry.space_group_name_H-M   'P 1'
#
loop_
_entity.id
_entity.type
_entity.pdbx_description
1 polymer ?
#
loop_
_entity_poly.entity_id
_entity_poly.type
_entity_poly.pdbx_seq_one_letter_code
_entity_poly.pdbx_strand_id
1 'polypeptide(L)'
;SVLCGLASTVPGGSNNRATGVGSFAAGFAAEANFDGCFVWGDFSTDSPVRCNLANRFVVRSVGGIYMLTSGNQESNYAGTFIAPGAQAWTATSDRNSKERLQPIDAEDVLRKVVQLPIATWNWKSQDPAIRHMGPMAQDFSAAFQLGETPKGISTIDADGVALAAIQG
;
A
#
# COMPACT_ATOMS: atom_id res chain seq x y z
N SER A 1 -18.66 -23.05 -9.20
CA SER A 1 -18.49 -21.61 -9.53
C SER A 1 -19.67 -21.13 -10.36
N VAL A 2 -20.04 -19.89 -10.18
CA VAL A 2 -21.16 -19.24 -10.88
C VAL A 2 -20.64 -18.00 -11.62
N LEU A 3 -20.95 -17.92 -12.92
CA LEU A 3 -20.62 -16.82 -13.79
C LEU A 3 -21.93 -16.33 -14.47
N CYS A 4 -22.40 -15.13 -14.15
CA CYS A 4 -23.63 -14.59 -14.75
C CYS A 4 -23.67 -13.07 -14.94
N GLY A 5 -22.67 -12.33 -14.51
CA GLY A 5 -22.50 -10.91 -14.84
C GLY A 5 -22.03 -10.72 -16.28
N LEU A 6 -22.49 -9.67 -16.96
CA LEU A 6 -21.98 -9.31 -18.28
C LEU A 6 -20.49 -8.99 -18.18
N ALA A 7 -19.67 -9.58 -19.07
CA ALA A 7 -18.20 -9.44 -19.07
C ALA A 7 -17.54 -9.83 -17.73
N SER A 8 -18.20 -10.64 -16.89
CA SER A 8 -17.60 -11.15 -15.66
C SER A 8 -16.67 -12.35 -15.93
N THR A 9 -15.77 -12.65 -15.00
CA THR A 9 -14.75 -13.70 -15.16
C THR A 9 -14.60 -14.54 -13.90
N VAL A 10 -14.62 -15.87 -14.07
CA VAL A 10 -14.18 -16.85 -13.07
C VAL A 10 -13.13 -17.75 -13.72
N PRO A 11 -11.82 -17.42 -13.64
CA PRO A 11 -10.77 -18.12 -14.37
C PRO A 11 -10.48 -19.52 -13.82
N GLY A 12 -10.85 -19.77 -12.56
CA GLY A 12 -10.60 -21.06 -11.91
C GLY A 12 -10.84 -21.02 -10.41
N GLY A 13 -10.54 -22.15 -9.76
CA GLY A 13 -10.77 -22.35 -8.35
C GLY A 13 -12.14 -22.96 -8.04
N SER A 14 -12.59 -22.89 -6.80
CA SER A 14 -13.81 -23.55 -6.34
C SER A 14 -14.70 -22.57 -5.56
N ASN A 15 -16.03 -22.77 -5.66
CA ASN A 15 -17.07 -22.01 -4.96
C ASN A 15 -17.04 -20.50 -5.26
N ASN A 16 -16.50 -20.09 -6.42
CA ASN A 16 -16.42 -18.69 -6.83
C ASN A 16 -17.70 -18.23 -7.51
N ARG A 17 -18.04 -16.95 -7.34
CA ARG A 17 -19.24 -16.33 -7.91
C ARG A 17 -18.91 -14.92 -8.43
N ALA A 18 -19.13 -14.68 -9.70
CA ALA A 18 -18.98 -13.38 -10.35
C ALA A 18 -20.30 -12.98 -11.03
N THR A 19 -21.11 -12.15 -10.36
CA THR A 19 -22.44 -11.74 -10.82
C THR A 19 -22.55 -10.25 -11.17
N GLY A 20 -21.60 -9.43 -10.70
CA GLY A 20 -21.49 -8.04 -11.10
C GLY A 20 -20.97 -7.90 -12.54
N VAL A 21 -21.38 -6.84 -13.24
CA VAL A 21 -20.86 -6.50 -14.57
C VAL A 21 -19.36 -6.22 -14.48
N GLY A 22 -18.56 -6.81 -15.39
CA GLY A 22 -17.11 -6.64 -15.39
C GLY A 22 -16.40 -7.13 -14.11
N SER A 23 -17.03 -8.03 -13.35
CA SER A 23 -16.46 -8.54 -12.11
C SER A 23 -15.51 -9.74 -12.33
N PHE A 24 -14.62 -9.98 -11.38
CA PHE A 24 -13.66 -11.07 -11.38
C PHE A 24 -13.66 -11.78 -10.03
N ALA A 25 -13.80 -13.11 -10.03
CA ALA A 25 -13.74 -13.93 -8.82
C ALA A 25 -12.84 -15.15 -9.03
N ALA A 26 -11.84 -15.35 -8.17
CA ALA A 26 -10.92 -16.46 -8.28
C ALA A 26 -10.45 -17.02 -6.93
N GLY A 27 -9.81 -18.20 -6.97
CA GLY A 27 -9.34 -18.89 -5.79
C GLY A 27 -10.46 -19.70 -5.13
N PHE A 28 -10.73 -19.49 -3.84
CA PHE A 28 -11.72 -20.26 -3.10
C PHE A 28 -12.74 -19.35 -2.42
N ALA A 29 -14.04 -19.64 -2.65
CA ALA A 29 -15.18 -18.95 -2.05
C ALA A 29 -15.15 -17.43 -2.24
N ALA A 30 -14.72 -16.96 -3.43
CA ALA A 30 -14.69 -15.55 -3.80
C ALA A 30 -16.04 -15.13 -4.39
N GLU A 31 -16.68 -14.10 -3.85
CA GLU A 31 -17.97 -13.57 -4.31
C GLU A 31 -17.85 -12.11 -4.78
N ALA A 32 -17.78 -11.93 -6.08
CA ALA A 32 -17.77 -10.62 -6.75
C ALA A 32 -19.19 -10.30 -7.25
N ASN A 33 -20.07 -9.89 -6.33
CA ASN A 33 -21.49 -9.72 -6.60
C ASN A 33 -21.89 -8.31 -7.05
N PHE A 34 -20.95 -7.37 -7.07
CA PHE A 34 -21.13 -5.98 -7.50
C PHE A 34 -20.26 -5.67 -8.72
N ASP A 35 -20.67 -4.68 -9.52
CA ASP A 35 -20.00 -4.27 -10.75
C ASP A 35 -18.56 -3.81 -10.48
N GLY A 36 -17.65 -4.18 -11.40
CA GLY A 36 -16.24 -3.81 -11.33
C GLY A 36 -15.47 -4.41 -10.15
N CYS A 37 -16.03 -5.37 -9.42
CA CYS A 37 -15.32 -6.01 -8.29
C CYS A 37 -14.28 -7.02 -8.75
N PHE A 38 -13.09 -6.95 -8.15
CA PHE A 38 -12.09 -7.99 -8.19
C PHE A 38 -12.01 -8.68 -6.83
N VAL A 39 -12.25 -10.00 -6.77
CA VAL A 39 -12.23 -10.76 -5.51
C VAL A 39 -11.35 -11.99 -5.66
N TRP A 40 -10.39 -12.14 -4.76
CA TRP A 40 -9.59 -13.35 -4.63
C TRP A 40 -9.64 -13.90 -3.21
N GLY A 41 -9.89 -15.19 -3.06
CA GLY A 41 -9.87 -15.90 -1.79
C GLY A 41 -8.86 -17.03 -1.76
N ASP A 42 -8.07 -17.11 -0.70
CA ASP A 42 -7.25 -18.30 -0.40
C ASP A 42 -8.11 -19.45 0.14
N PHE A 43 -7.49 -20.64 0.31
CA PHE A 43 -8.13 -21.85 0.77
C PHE A 43 -8.10 -22.02 2.31
N SER A 44 -8.02 -20.93 3.06
CA SER A 44 -7.87 -20.99 4.53
C SER A 44 -9.18 -21.28 5.29
N THR A 45 -10.33 -21.01 4.67
CA THR A 45 -11.66 -21.20 5.28
C THR A 45 -12.76 -21.29 4.22
N ASP A 46 -13.84 -22.02 4.54
CA ASP A 46 -15.04 -22.12 3.71
C ASP A 46 -15.90 -20.83 3.72
N SER A 47 -15.63 -19.90 4.63
CA SER A 47 -16.34 -18.63 4.68
C SER A 47 -16.03 -17.79 3.44
N PRO A 48 -17.04 -17.31 2.70
CA PRO A 48 -16.79 -16.55 1.49
C PRO A 48 -16.19 -15.18 1.77
N VAL A 49 -15.24 -14.78 0.89
CA VAL A 49 -14.76 -13.41 0.81
C VAL A 49 -15.59 -12.64 -0.19
N ARG A 50 -16.14 -11.49 0.23
CA ARG A 50 -17.17 -10.77 -0.52
C ARG A 50 -16.78 -9.34 -0.85
N CYS A 51 -17.10 -8.94 -2.08
CA CYS A 51 -17.20 -7.54 -2.43
C CYS A 51 -18.60 -7.03 -2.01
N ASN A 52 -18.66 -5.98 -1.20
CA ASN A 52 -19.90 -5.42 -0.66
C ASN A 52 -20.24 -4.02 -1.19
N LEU A 53 -19.44 -3.48 -2.14
CA LEU A 53 -19.68 -2.26 -2.91
C LEU A 53 -19.00 -2.39 -4.27
N ALA A 54 -19.52 -1.73 -5.30
CA ALA A 54 -18.94 -1.71 -6.64
C ALA A 54 -17.50 -1.15 -6.66
N ASN A 55 -16.73 -1.57 -7.67
CA ASN A 55 -15.39 -1.08 -7.98
C ASN A 55 -14.35 -1.33 -6.87
N ARG A 56 -14.46 -2.43 -6.14
CA ARG A 56 -13.49 -2.81 -5.09
C ARG A 56 -12.57 -3.93 -5.53
N PHE A 57 -11.33 -3.82 -5.07
CA PHE A 57 -10.35 -4.90 -5.04
C PHE A 57 -10.33 -5.51 -3.64
N VAL A 58 -10.74 -6.77 -3.50
CA VAL A 58 -10.88 -7.48 -2.23
C VAL A 58 -10.08 -8.77 -2.27
N VAL A 59 -9.17 -8.94 -1.34
CA VAL A 59 -8.31 -10.13 -1.25
C VAL A 59 -8.33 -10.68 0.17
N ARG A 60 -8.56 -11.98 0.31
CA ARG A 60 -8.23 -12.73 1.52
C ARG A 60 -6.97 -13.54 1.24
N SER A 61 -5.91 -13.28 2.01
CA SER A 61 -4.63 -13.97 1.94
C SER A 61 -4.08 -14.13 3.36
N VAL A 62 -4.47 -15.21 4.03
CA VAL A 62 -4.06 -15.47 5.43
C VAL A 62 -2.55 -15.68 5.54
N GLY A 63 -1.91 -16.14 4.47
CA GLY A 63 -0.46 -16.26 4.37
C GLY A 63 0.30 -14.95 4.13
N GLY A 64 -0.40 -13.79 4.07
CA GLY A 64 0.20 -12.48 3.80
C GLY A 64 0.05 -12.03 2.36
N ILE A 65 0.35 -10.76 2.11
CA ILE A 65 0.32 -10.12 0.78
C ILE A 65 1.69 -9.53 0.51
N TYR A 66 2.28 -9.84 -0.65
CA TYR A 66 3.58 -9.34 -1.06
C TYR A 66 3.45 -8.59 -2.38
N MET A 67 3.93 -7.35 -2.43
CA MET A 67 4.07 -6.52 -3.63
C MET A 67 5.55 -6.31 -3.90
N LEU A 68 6.09 -7.08 -4.84
CA LEU A 68 7.52 -7.11 -5.14
C LEU A 68 7.79 -6.23 -6.36
N THR A 69 8.82 -5.40 -6.26
CA THR A 69 9.30 -4.54 -7.36
C THR A 69 10.63 -5.01 -7.92
N SER A 70 11.37 -5.87 -7.20
CA SER A 70 12.54 -6.59 -7.69
C SER A 70 12.78 -7.87 -6.90
N GLY A 71 13.52 -8.84 -7.48
CA GLY A 71 13.88 -10.09 -6.82
C GLY A 71 12.69 -11.03 -6.59
N ASN A 72 12.84 -11.94 -5.63
CA ASN A 72 11.81 -12.87 -5.16
C ASN A 72 11.79 -12.90 -3.63
N GLN A 73 10.78 -13.55 -3.01
CA GLN A 73 10.64 -13.61 -1.55
C GLN A 73 11.81 -14.29 -0.81
N GLU A 74 12.62 -15.07 -1.51
CA GLU A 74 13.70 -15.87 -0.91
C GLU A 74 15.04 -15.13 -0.86
N SER A 75 15.23 -14.09 -1.67
CA SER A 75 16.51 -13.37 -1.74
C SER A 75 16.35 -11.92 -2.23
N ASN A 76 16.95 -10.97 -1.50
CA ASN A 76 17.22 -9.58 -1.90
C ASN A 76 16.08 -8.93 -2.72
N TYR A 77 14.84 -9.01 -2.24
CA TYR A 77 13.72 -8.36 -2.91
C TYR A 77 13.55 -6.91 -2.43
N ALA A 78 13.12 -6.06 -3.32
CA ALA A 78 12.53 -4.77 -2.99
C ALA A 78 11.00 -4.88 -3.07
N GLY A 79 10.31 -4.19 -2.17
CA GLY A 79 8.85 -4.19 -2.16
C GLY A 79 8.28 -3.93 -0.78
N THR A 80 7.00 -4.19 -0.66
CA THR A 80 6.27 -4.08 0.59
C THR A 80 5.37 -5.30 0.80
N PHE A 81 5.10 -5.64 2.05
CA PHE A 81 4.27 -6.79 2.37
C PHE A 81 3.42 -6.55 3.62
N ILE A 82 2.32 -7.31 3.73
CA ILE A 82 1.56 -7.49 4.97
C ILE A 82 1.81 -8.92 5.43
N ALA A 83 2.48 -9.10 6.56
CA ALA A 83 2.73 -10.42 7.12
C ALA A 83 1.42 -11.09 7.60
N PRO A 84 1.40 -12.43 7.75
CA PRO A 84 0.23 -13.13 8.31
C PRO A 84 -0.23 -12.51 9.61
N GLY A 85 -1.52 -12.13 9.68
CA GLY A 85 -2.13 -11.50 10.86
C GLY A 85 -1.74 -10.04 11.13
N ALA A 86 -0.83 -9.45 10.35
CA ALA A 86 -0.47 -8.03 10.48
C ALA A 86 -1.56 -7.10 9.92
N GLN A 87 -1.60 -5.86 10.43
CA GLN A 87 -2.56 -4.84 10.03
C GLN A 87 -1.91 -3.64 9.32
N ALA A 88 -0.61 -3.72 9.03
CA ALA A 88 0.15 -2.65 8.39
C ALA A 88 1.09 -3.18 7.32
N TRP A 89 1.37 -2.34 6.33
CA TRP A 89 2.41 -2.59 5.35
C TRP A 89 3.79 -2.48 5.99
N THR A 90 4.66 -3.43 5.66
CA THR A 90 6.07 -3.42 6.05
C THR A 90 6.91 -3.24 4.78
N ALA A 91 7.75 -2.20 4.75
CA ALA A 91 8.75 -2.04 3.71
C ALA A 91 10.04 -2.78 4.10
N THR A 92 10.70 -3.40 3.12
CA THR A 92 12.03 -3.99 3.36
C THR A 92 13.05 -2.89 3.65
N SER A 93 13.89 -3.11 4.68
CA SER A 93 14.93 -2.15 5.09
C SER A 93 16.21 -2.88 5.51
N ASP A 94 16.57 -3.95 4.80
CA ASP A 94 17.79 -4.70 5.04
C ASP A 94 19.02 -3.83 4.72
N ARG A 95 20.00 -3.83 5.63
CA ARG A 95 21.29 -3.14 5.45
C ARG A 95 22.03 -3.64 4.20
N ASN A 96 21.95 -4.94 3.90
CA ASN A 96 22.64 -5.55 2.76
C ASN A 96 22.04 -5.15 1.40
N SER A 97 20.82 -4.60 1.40
CA SER A 97 20.15 -4.06 0.20
C SER A 97 20.42 -2.58 0.00
N LYS A 98 21.24 -1.96 0.85
CA LYS A 98 21.57 -0.53 0.83
C LYS A 98 23.04 -0.32 0.58
N GLU A 99 23.37 0.73 -0.13
CA GLU A 99 24.75 1.14 -0.42
C GLU A 99 24.96 2.63 -0.12
N ARG A 100 26.23 3.09 -0.15
CA ARG A 100 26.59 4.50 0.02
C ARG A 100 26.06 5.11 1.31
N LEU A 101 26.13 4.34 2.40
CA LEU A 101 25.73 4.80 3.72
C LEU A 101 26.60 5.99 4.14
N GLN A 102 25.97 7.10 4.48
CA GLN A 102 26.61 8.30 4.96
C GLN A 102 26.01 8.73 6.30
N PRO A 103 26.83 9.14 7.28
CA PRO A 103 26.31 9.73 8.51
C PRO A 103 25.61 11.06 8.19
N ILE A 104 24.61 11.39 8.97
CA ILE A 104 23.86 12.64 8.87
C ILE A 104 24.20 13.56 10.04
N ASP A 105 24.04 14.87 9.84
CA ASP A 105 24.03 15.86 10.91
C ASP A 105 22.59 16.02 11.43
N ALA A 106 22.33 15.45 12.61
CA ALA A 106 20.99 15.42 13.21
C ALA A 106 20.50 16.84 13.58
N GLU A 107 21.38 17.74 14.04
CA GLU A 107 21.05 19.13 14.33
C GLU A 107 20.66 19.92 13.07
N ASP A 108 21.33 19.65 11.93
CA ASP A 108 20.94 20.24 10.64
C ASP A 108 19.56 19.75 10.20
N VAL A 109 19.28 18.45 10.37
CA VAL A 109 17.96 17.88 10.06
C VAL A 109 16.89 18.51 10.94
N LEU A 110 17.11 18.64 12.25
CA LEU A 110 16.17 19.29 13.17
C LEU A 110 15.89 20.74 12.74
N ARG A 111 16.93 21.53 12.41
CA ARG A 111 16.75 22.91 11.92
C ARG A 111 15.88 22.98 10.66
N LYS A 112 16.07 22.07 9.71
CA LYS A 112 15.27 21.97 8.48
C LYS A 112 13.83 21.59 8.78
N VAL A 113 13.60 20.63 9.68
CA VAL A 113 12.24 20.22 10.10
C VAL A 113 11.49 21.38 10.76
N VAL A 114 12.14 22.16 11.63
CA VAL A 114 11.54 23.34 12.27
C VAL A 114 11.11 24.41 11.25
N GLN A 115 11.82 24.51 10.13
CA GLN A 115 11.52 25.48 9.08
C GLN A 115 10.55 24.93 8.01
N LEU A 116 10.30 23.60 8.01
CA LEU A 116 9.43 22.97 7.01
C LEU A 116 7.97 23.41 7.21
N PRO A 117 7.30 23.96 6.18
CA PRO A 117 5.91 24.32 6.29
C PRO A 117 5.03 23.07 6.51
N ILE A 118 4.33 23.04 7.63
CA ILE A 118 3.34 22.00 7.93
C ILE A 118 1.95 22.64 7.86
N ALA A 119 1.05 22.01 7.10
CA ALA A 119 -0.31 22.49 6.94
C ALA A 119 -1.32 21.34 7.07
N THR A 120 -2.58 21.68 7.32
CA THR A 120 -3.68 20.74 7.16
C THR A 120 -4.33 20.93 5.79
N TRP A 121 -4.69 19.83 5.15
CA TRP A 121 -5.23 19.82 3.79
C TRP A 121 -6.19 18.64 3.59
N ASN A 122 -6.85 18.59 2.44
CA ASN A 122 -7.62 17.43 1.98
C ASN A 122 -7.33 17.15 0.51
N TRP A 123 -7.49 15.91 0.11
CA TRP A 123 -7.41 15.54 -1.30
C TRP A 123 -8.62 16.07 -2.06
N LYS A 124 -8.39 16.63 -3.25
CA LYS A 124 -9.48 17.11 -4.15
C LYS A 124 -10.47 16.01 -4.54
N SER A 125 -10.04 14.75 -4.49
CA SER A 125 -10.82 13.56 -4.82
C SER A 125 -11.50 12.88 -3.62
N GLN A 126 -11.31 13.43 -2.41
CA GLN A 126 -11.92 12.91 -1.17
C GLN A 126 -13.04 13.83 -0.67
N ASP A 127 -13.84 13.30 0.27
CA ASP A 127 -14.79 14.10 1.03
C ASP A 127 -14.03 15.27 1.72
N PRO A 128 -14.48 16.54 1.51
CA PRO A 128 -13.83 17.71 2.08
C PRO A 128 -13.74 17.70 3.62
N ALA A 129 -14.58 16.92 4.29
CA ALA A 129 -14.53 16.75 5.75
C ALA A 129 -13.33 15.94 6.22
N ILE A 130 -12.71 15.13 5.33
CA ILE A 130 -11.53 14.33 5.65
C ILE A 130 -10.29 15.22 5.58
N ARG A 131 -9.67 15.46 6.74
CA ARG A 131 -8.48 16.31 6.86
C ARG A 131 -7.22 15.49 7.12
N HIS A 132 -6.15 15.92 6.49
CA HIS A 132 -4.80 15.39 6.67
C HIS A 132 -3.87 16.49 7.19
N MET A 133 -2.70 16.13 7.70
CA MET A 133 -1.66 17.06 8.12
C MET A 133 -0.30 16.59 7.60
N GLY A 134 0.50 17.50 7.14
CA GLY A 134 1.87 17.20 6.70
C GLY A 134 2.45 18.30 5.82
N PRO A 135 3.72 18.16 5.43
CA PRO A 135 4.37 19.05 4.46
C PRO A 135 3.88 18.77 3.04
N MET A 136 4.10 19.71 2.15
CA MET A 136 4.02 19.46 0.72
C MET A 136 5.27 18.75 0.24
N ALA A 137 5.14 17.85 -0.75
CA ALA A 137 6.26 17.09 -1.26
C ALA A 137 7.36 17.97 -1.87
N GLN A 138 6.98 19.09 -2.48
CA GLN A 138 7.92 20.06 -3.03
C GLN A 138 8.81 20.68 -1.95
N ASP A 139 8.22 21.07 -0.82
CA ASP A 139 8.94 21.68 0.32
C ASP A 139 9.86 20.65 0.98
N PHE A 140 9.37 19.41 1.16
CA PHE A 140 10.16 18.31 1.69
C PHE A 140 11.36 17.99 0.80
N SER A 141 11.15 17.85 -0.51
CA SER A 141 12.21 17.58 -1.49
C SER A 141 13.24 18.73 -1.56
N ALA A 142 12.78 19.98 -1.47
CA ALA A 142 13.69 21.14 -1.46
C ALA A 142 14.56 21.17 -0.20
N ALA A 143 14.01 20.81 0.97
CA ALA A 143 14.72 20.84 2.24
C ALA A 143 15.72 19.68 2.40
N PHE A 144 15.34 18.45 1.98
CA PHE A 144 16.09 17.23 2.29
C PHE A 144 16.72 16.55 1.09
N GLN A 145 16.30 16.85 -0.14
CA GLN A 145 16.77 16.21 -1.38
C GLN A 145 16.65 14.68 -1.36
N LEU A 146 15.56 14.18 -0.76
CA LEU A 146 15.24 12.75 -0.66
C LEU A 146 14.08 12.37 -1.58
N GLY A 147 13.97 11.06 -1.86
CA GLY A 147 12.90 10.46 -2.65
C GLY A 147 13.13 10.47 -4.16
N GLU A 148 12.26 9.79 -4.88
CA GLU A 148 12.36 9.59 -6.34
C GLU A 148 11.78 10.77 -7.14
N THR A 149 10.93 11.59 -6.52
CA THR A 149 10.21 12.67 -7.20
C THR A 149 9.84 13.80 -6.24
N PRO A 150 9.87 15.06 -6.68
CA PRO A 150 9.42 16.19 -5.85
C PRO A 150 7.90 16.25 -5.65
N LYS A 151 7.14 15.27 -6.14
CA LYS A 151 5.68 15.22 -6.03
C LYS A 151 5.17 14.13 -5.07
N GLY A 152 6.07 13.37 -4.46
CA GLY A 152 5.75 12.32 -3.50
C GLY A 152 6.72 12.32 -2.32
N ILE A 153 6.26 11.87 -1.18
CA ILE A 153 7.08 11.62 0.01
C ILE A 153 6.89 10.15 0.37
N SER A 154 7.98 9.39 0.35
CA SER A 154 7.98 8.03 0.88
C SER A 154 7.80 8.06 2.40
N THR A 155 7.01 7.15 2.95
CA THR A 155 6.87 7.02 4.41
C THR A 155 8.23 6.71 5.07
N ILE A 156 9.10 5.95 4.39
CA ILE A 156 10.45 5.64 4.87
C ILE A 156 11.28 6.92 5.04
N ASP A 157 11.19 7.85 4.06
CA ASP A 157 11.95 9.10 4.11
C ASP A 157 11.38 10.04 5.18
N ALA A 158 10.05 10.14 5.27
CA ALA A 158 9.40 10.95 6.30
C ALA A 158 9.75 10.46 7.72
N ASP A 159 9.68 9.16 7.96
CA ASP A 159 10.01 8.54 9.24
C ASP A 159 11.52 8.69 9.54
N GLY A 160 12.39 8.52 8.54
CA GLY A 160 13.83 8.72 8.67
C GLY A 160 14.20 10.16 9.07
N VAL A 161 13.60 11.15 8.43
CA VAL A 161 13.78 12.57 8.78
C VAL A 161 13.26 12.86 10.19
N ALA A 162 12.11 12.30 10.56
CA ALA A 162 11.55 12.48 11.91
C ALA A 162 12.47 11.88 12.98
N LEU A 163 12.97 10.66 12.79
CA LEU A 163 13.92 10.02 13.71
C LEU A 163 15.23 10.81 13.82
N ALA A 164 15.76 11.31 12.72
CA ALA A 164 16.96 12.13 12.72
C ALA A 164 16.75 13.47 13.47
N ALA A 165 15.61 14.13 13.26
CA ALA A 165 15.29 15.38 13.97
C ALA A 165 15.09 15.17 15.48
N ILE A 166 14.63 13.99 15.92
CA ILE A 166 14.50 13.65 17.35
C ILE A 166 15.87 13.46 18.00
N GLN A 167 16.88 13.07 17.24
CA GLN A 167 18.26 12.91 17.73
C GLN A 167 19.04 14.24 17.83
N GLY A 168 18.67 15.26 17.07
CA GLY A 168 19.25 16.61 17.09
C GLY A 168 18.64 17.50 18.16
#